data_83ff1502671b686d8c962b6112819eb0
#
_entry.id   83ff1502671b686d8c962b6112819eb0
#
_cell.length_a   1.000
_cell.length_b   1.000
_cell.length_c   1.000
_cell.angle_alpha   90.00
_cell.angle_beta   90.00
_cell.angle_gamma   90.00
#
_symmetry.space_group_name_H-M   'P 1'
#
loop_
_entity.id
_entity.type
_entity.pdbx_description
1 polymer ?
#
loop_
_entity_poly.entity_id
_entity_poly.type
_entity_poly.pdbx_seq_one_letter_code
_entity_poly.pdbx_strand_id
1 'polypeptide(L)'
;MDEKQIEQIKKENTKKRMKFGYIFALLCAVFWGAWYVPDAVAFTLSPFSDLFTEWTDAERIYQAVYITGINAIFVVLVLLFWCAGLGKIKELGRSLKDVKHCTKYYMAGAICGGPLAILGTYIAAIFGSSGFSAVSALCYPVIGMTLSVVWLKQKMSHRAIAGLFIILAGGITCYLEGILNGGVEPLGYVGGLMAIFGWGVEGAVAAKGLDASEPDVALTSRFIMESVIWWIIAIPILCLSGVDLFHNIGALFDPMTFFVVLMMGLTFGLCYVTWYKSFPLIGVGRGQAIGSLYGLMAIIFLWLFTGASSVFYIVGAIICIIGTFLMFTEKSDDLSSLR
;
A
#
# COMPACT_ATOMS: atom_id res chain seq x y z
N MET A 1 -19.55 -38.54 -11.38
CA MET A 1 -19.87 -37.47 -10.41
C MET A 1 -21.12 -36.80 -10.88
N ASP A 2 -22.13 -36.70 -10.07
CA ASP A 2 -23.40 -36.12 -10.46
C ASP A 2 -23.32 -34.58 -10.42
N GLU A 3 -24.18 -33.87 -11.16
CA GLU A 3 -24.18 -32.39 -11.24
C GLU A 3 -24.30 -31.73 -9.86
N LYS A 4 -25.08 -32.32 -8.94
CA LYS A 4 -25.23 -31.83 -7.58
C LYS A 4 -23.93 -31.91 -6.77
N GLN A 5 -23.14 -32.96 -6.97
CA GLN A 5 -21.82 -33.12 -6.33
C GLN A 5 -20.83 -32.08 -6.87
N ILE A 6 -20.85 -31.83 -8.17
CA ILE A 6 -20.00 -30.78 -8.81
C ILE A 6 -20.37 -29.39 -8.26
N GLU A 7 -21.65 -29.08 -8.16
CA GLU A 7 -22.13 -27.80 -7.64
C GLU A 7 -21.76 -27.61 -6.17
N GLN A 8 -21.89 -28.65 -5.36
CA GLN A 8 -21.50 -28.62 -3.95
C GLN A 8 -19.98 -28.36 -3.79
N ILE A 9 -19.16 -29.07 -4.55
CA ILE A 9 -17.68 -28.88 -4.54
C ILE A 9 -17.32 -27.46 -4.98
N LYS A 10 -17.95 -26.91 -6.02
CA LYS A 10 -17.75 -25.53 -6.45
C LYS A 10 -18.10 -24.54 -5.34
N LYS A 11 -19.22 -24.74 -4.66
CA LYS A 11 -19.66 -23.87 -3.56
C LYS A 11 -18.72 -23.91 -2.37
N GLU A 12 -18.25 -25.08 -1.99
CA GLU A 12 -17.25 -25.27 -0.91
C GLU A 12 -15.91 -24.62 -1.26
N ASN A 13 -15.43 -24.82 -2.48
CA ASN A 13 -14.20 -24.19 -2.95
C ASN A 13 -14.30 -22.65 -2.99
N THR A 14 -15.42 -22.10 -3.45
CA THR A 14 -15.67 -20.66 -3.43
C THR A 14 -15.64 -20.13 -1.99
N LYS A 15 -16.31 -20.80 -1.06
CA LYS A 15 -16.34 -20.43 0.36
C LYS A 15 -14.93 -20.43 0.99
N LYS A 16 -14.12 -21.45 0.64
CA LYS A 16 -12.73 -21.57 1.09
C LYS A 16 -11.84 -20.45 0.51
N ARG A 17 -11.97 -20.17 -0.78
CA ARG A 17 -11.26 -19.05 -1.45
C ARG A 17 -11.59 -17.71 -0.80
N MET A 18 -12.87 -17.43 -0.58
CA MET A 18 -13.32 -16.22 0.10
C MET A 18 -12.69 -16.07 1.50
N LYS A 19 -12.73 -17.14 2.30
CA LYS A 19 -12.15 -17.13 3.65
C LYS A 19 -10.68 -16.74 3.62
N PHE A 20 -9.89 -17.36 2.75
CA PHE A 20 -8.47 -17.03 2.63
C PHE A 20 -8.23 -15.62 2.08
N GLY A 21 -9.03 -15.18 1.11
CA GLY A 21 -8.94 -13.82 0.56
C GLY A 21 -9.20 -12.75 1.62
N TYR A 22 -10.20 -12.96 2.47
CA TYR A 22 -10.48 -12.06 3.60
C TYR A 22 -9.37 -12.08 4.65
N ILE A 23 -8.84 -13.26 4.99
CA ILE A 23 -7.70 -13.37 5.92
C ILE A 23 -6.50 -12.60 5.38
N PHE A 24 -6.16 -12.77 4.10
CA PHE A 24 -5.06 -12.04 3.49
C PHE A 24 -5.29 -10.53 3.48
N ALA A 25 -6.48 -10.07 3.16
CA ALA A 25 -6.80 -8.64 3.18
C ALA A 25 -6.75 -8.04 4.59
N LEU A 26 -7.17 -8.78 5.63
CA LEU A 26 -7.05 -8.36 7.03
C LEU A 26 -5.58 -8.34 7.50
N LEU A 27 -4.79 -9.35 7.13
CA LEU A 27 -3.35 -9.37 7.43
C LEU A 27 -2.63 -8.21 6.75
N CYS A 28 -3.02 -7.87 5.51
CA CYS A 28 -2.54 -6.66 4.84
C CYS A 28 -2.80 -5.42 5.69
N ALA A 29 -4.03 -5.24 6.19
CA ALA A 29 -4.37 -4.10 7.03
C ALA A 29 -3.51 -4.02 8.31
N VAL A 30 -3.25 -5.16 8.96
CA VAL A 30 -2.41 -5.22 10.16
C VAL A 30 -0.96 -4.83 9.86
N PHE A 31 -0.35 -5.46 8.84
CA PHE A 31 1.04 -5.17 8.49
C PHE A 31 1.23 -3.75 7.97
N TRP A 32 0.28 -3.25 7.19
CA TRP A 32 0.32 -1.88 6.70
C TRP A 32 0.19 -0.86 7.82
N GLY A 33 -0.77 -1.07 8.75
CA GLY A 33 -0.88 -0.23 9.93
C GLY A 33 0.38 -0.26 10.79
N ALA A 34 0.99 -1.44 10.96
CA ALA A 34 2.25 -1.59 11.71
C ALA A 34 3.42 -0.85 11.06
N TRP A 35 3.46 -0.72 9.73
CA TRP A 35 4.50 0.00 9.00
C TRP A 35 4.62 1.47 9.40
N TYR A 36 3.52 2.13 9.77
CA TYR A 36 3.54 3.55 10.15
C TYR A 36 4.34 3.84 11.43
N VAL A 37 4.58 2.85 12.28
CA VAL A 37 5.38 3.05 13.50
C VAL A 37 6.87 3.19 13.18
N PRO A 38 7.55 2.21 12.55
CA PRO A 38 8.93 2.38 12.15
C PRO A 38 9.11 3.52 11.15
N ASP A 39 8.12 3.80 10.30
CA ASP A 39 8.10 4.96 9.42
C ASP A 39 8.19 6.29 10.21
N ALA A 40 7.34 6.48 11.21
CA ALA A 40 7.36 7.67 12.06
C ALA A 40 8.67 7.81 12.84
N VAL A 41 9.25 6.71 13.31
CA VAL A 41 10.52 6.70 14.02
C VAL A 41 11.69 7.02 13.09
N ALA A 42 11.66 6.53 11.84
CA ALA A 42 12.74 6.77 10.87
C ALA A 42 13.02 8.26 10.65
N PHE A 43 11.98 9.11 10.60
CA PHE A 43 12.15 10.56 10.48
C PHE A 43 12.91 11.21 11.63
N THR A 44 13.02 10.56 12.78
CA THR A 44 13.74 11.06 13.94
C THR A 44 15.20 10.58 14.01
N LEU A 45 15.60 9.71 13.10
CA LEU A 45 16.92 9.07 13.10
C LEU A 45 17.77 9.56 11.92
N SER A 46 19.08 9.68 12.16
CA SER A 46 20.04 9.90 11.09
C SER A 46 20.08 8.67 10.14
N PRO A 47 20.24 8.85 8.83
CA PRO A 47 20.49 10.10 8.11
C PRO A 47 19.25 10.91 7.73
N PHE A 48 18.03 10.48 8.10
CA PHE A 48 16.82 11.15 7.65
C PHE A 48 16.56 12.47 8.39
N SER A 49 16.88 12.53 9.69
CA SER A 49 16.63 13.71 10.54
C SER A 49 17.60 14.86 10.33
N ASP A 50 18.78 14.57 9.78
CA ASP A 50 19.90 15.50 9.60
C ASP A 50 20.41 15.58 8.17
N LEU A 51 19.57 15.17 7.21
CA LEU A 51 19.91 15.17 5.79
C LEU A 51 20.19 16.58 5.25
N PHE A 52 19.51 17.59 5.80
CA PHE A 52 19.68 19.00 5.45
C PHE A 52 19.81 19.86 6.71
N THR A 53 20.56 20.98 6.59
CA THR A 53 20.69 21.96 7.67
C THR A 53 19.53 22.95 7.70
N GLU A 54 19.02 23.30 6.53
CA GLU A 54 17.81 24.10 6.37
C GLU A 54 16.73 23.18 5.79
N TRP A 55 15.47 23.46 6.09
CA TRP A 55 14.35 22.62 5.68
C TRP A 55 13.36 23.44 4.82
N THR A 56 13.80 23.78 3.62
CA THR A 56 12.90 24.31 2.59
C THR A 56 11.93 23.23 2.12
N ASP A 57 10.83 23.63 1.48
CA ASP A 57 9.87 22.65 0.93
C ASP A 57 10.51 21.70 -0.09
N ALA A 58 11.49 22.20 -0.86
CA ALA A 58 12.23 21.37 -1.81
C ALA A 58 13.05 20.29 -1.08
N GLU A 59 13.77 20.66 -0.01
CA GLU A 59 14.61 19.72 0.78
C GLU A 59 13.72 18.69 1.51
N ARG A 60 12.56 19.10 1.99
CA ARG A 60 11.56 18.18 2.56
C ARG A 60 11.05 17.17 1.52
N ILE A 61 10.84 17.59 0.26
CA ILE A 61 10.50 16.67 -0.84
C ILE A 61 11.68 15.75 -1.17
N TYR A 62 12.93 16.25 -1.16
CA TYR A 62 14.12 15.42 -1.40
C TYR A 62 14.30 14.37 -0.30
N GLN A 63 14.01 14.70 0.96
CA GLN A 63 13.94 13.74 2.06
C GLN A 63 12.90 12.65 1.77
N ALA A 64 11.68 13.04 1.31
CA ALA A 64 10.65 12.07 0.94
C ALA A 64 11.11 11.12 -0.17
N VAL A 65 11.79 11.62 -1.20
CA VAL A 65 12.38 10.80 -2.27
C VAL A 65 13.43 9.85 -1.71
N TYR A 66 14.32 10.34 -0.84
CA TYR A 66 15.39 9.53 -0.27
C TYR A 66 14.87 8.39 0.60
N ILE A 67 13.96 8.69 1.55
CA ILE A 67 13.39 7.65 2.41
C ILE A 67 12.55 6.64 1.63
N THR A 68 11.85 7.07 0.56
CA THR A 68 11.12 6.17 -0.33
C THR A 68 12.09 5.21 -1.03
N GLY A 69 13.21 5.73 -1.53
CA GLY A 69 14.25 4.91 -2.17
C GLY A 69 14.87 3.89 -1.22
N ILE A 70 15.17 4.28 0.00
CA ILE A 70 15.69 3.36 1.05
C ILE A 70 14.64 2.30 1.37
N ASN A 71 13.40 2.68 1.64
CA ASN A 71 12.32 1.73 1.92
C ASN A 71 12.17 0.72 0.78
N ALA A 72 12.20 1.15 -0.49
CA ALA A 72 12.09 0.27 -1.64
C ALA A 72 13.17 -0.81 -1.68
N ILE A 73 14.43 -0.49 -1.36
CA ILE A 73 15.51 -1.49 -1.27
C ILE A 73 15.22 -2.53 -0.20
N PHE A 74 14.87 -2.10 1.02
CA PHE A 74 14.62 -3.03 2.12
C PHE A 74 13.41 -3.92 1.84
N VAL A 75 12.36 -3.38 1.20
CA VAL A 75 11.23 -4.19 0.73
C VAL A 75 11.68 -5.21 -0.31
N VAL A 76 12.48 -4.82 -1.30
CA VAL A 76 13.03 -5.76 -2.30
C VAL A 76 13.84 -6.86 -1.65
N LEU A 77 14.71 -6.54 -0.69
CA LEU A 77 15.48 -7.54 0.03
C LEU A 77 14.57 -8.57 0.73
N VAL A 78 13.56 -8.09 1.47
CA VAL A 78 12.57 -8.97 2.13
C VAL A 78 11.85 -9.84 1.12
N LEU A 79 11.39 -9.28 0.00
CA LEU A 79 10.65 -10.02 -1.03
C LEU A 79 11.54 -11.01 -1.80
N LEU A 80 12.82 -10.71 -2.01
CA LEU A 80 13.77 -11.65 -2.60
C LEU A 80 14.02 -12.84 -1.66
N PHE A 81 14.19 -12.61 -0.34
CA PHE A 81 14.27 -13.69 0.65
C PHE A 81 12.97 -14.50 0.70
N TRP A 82 11.81 -13.84 0.61
CA TRP A 82 10.51 -14.50 0.53
C TRP A 82 10.40 -15.41 -0.70
N CYS A 83 10.72 -14.91 -1.90
CA CYS A 83 10.72 -15.69 -3.13
C CYS A 83 11.75 -16.82 -3.11
N ALA A 84 12.93 -16.60 -2.51
CA ALA A 84 13.94 -17.63 -2.36
C ALA A 84 13.46 -18.75 -1.44
N GLY A 85 12.87 -18.42 -0.29
CA GLY A 85 12.28 -19.38 0.64
C GLY A 85 11.16 -20.22 0.02
N LEU A 86 10.42 -19.64 -0.94
CA LEU A 86 9.37 -20.34 -1.70
C LEU A 86 9.91 -21.08 -2.95
N GLY A 87 11.20 -21.01 -3.25
CA GLY A 87 11.79 -21.64 -4.45
C GLY A 87 11.44 -20.97 -5.78
N LYS A 88 10.97 -19.69 -5.76
CA LYS A 88 10.40 -18.97 -6.93
C LYS A 88 11.38 -18.07 -7.69
N ILE A 89 12.67 -18.07 -7.34
CA ILE A 89 13.68 -17.19 -7.99
C ILE A 89 13.78 -17.41 -9.51
N LYS A 90 13.70 -18.66 -9.97
CA LYS A 90 13.76 -18.97 -11.42
C LYS A 90 12.52 -18.44 -12.15
N GLU A 91 11.36 -18.49 -11.51
CA GLU A 91 10.11 -17.97 -12.04
C GLU A 91 10.13 -16.43 -12.09
N LEU A 92 10.65 -15.78 -11.04
CA LEU A 92 10.90 -14.35 -11.01
C LEU A 92 11.75 -13.89 -12.21
N GLY A 93 12.87 -14.58 -12.47
CA GLY A 93 13.74 -14.28 -13.62
C GLY A 93 13.06 -14.47 -14.99
N ARG A 94 12.14 -15.42 -15.11
CA ARG A 94 11.33 -15.62 -16.33
C ARG A 94 10.28 -14.53 -16.50
N SER A 95 9.57 -14.19 -15.44
CA SER A 95 8.50 -13.19 -15.43
C SER A 95 9.04 -11.80 -15.77
N LEU A 96 10.21 -11.42 -15.27
CA LEU A 96 10.85 -10.14 -15.59
C LEU A 96 11.23 -10.01 -17.08
N LYS A 97 11.46 -11.11 -17.79
CA LYS A 97 11.78 -11.13 -19.22
C LYS A 97 10.54 -11.08 -20.11
N ASP A 98 9.36 -11.41 -19.58
CA ASP A 98 8.11 -11.36 -20.36
C ASP A 98 7.50 -9.95 -20.37
N VAL A 99 8.09 -9.09 -21.21
CA VAL A 99 7.67 -7.68 -21.35
C VAL A 99 6.22 -7.56 -21.81
N LYS A 100 5.77 -8.45 -22.69
CA LYS A 100 4.44 -8.35 -23.32
C LYS A 100 3.31 -8.65 -22.35
N HIS A 101 3.44 -9.66 -21.51
CA HIS A 101 2.35 -10.17 -20.68
C HIS A 101 2.45 -9.76 -19.22
N CYS A 102 3.67 -9.58 -18.69
CA CYS A 102 3.94 -9.33 -17.28
C CYS A 102 4.60 -7.96 -17.01
N THR A 103 5.79 -7.73 -17.54
CA THR A 103 6.68 -6.62 -17.17
C THR A 103 6.03 -5.23 -17.29
N LYS A 104 5.23 -4.99 -18.34
CA LYS A 104 4.51 -3.71 -18.52
C LYS A 104 3.56 -3.39 -17.38
N TYR A 105 2.91 -4.41 -16.80
CA TYR A 105 2.01 -4.23 -15.66
C TYR A 105 2.79 -4.00 -14.37
N TYR A 106 3.95 -4.67 -14.21
CA TYR A 106 4.81 -4.44 -13.06
C TYR A 106 5.40 -3.03 -13.08
N MET A 107 5.83 -2.55 -14.24
CA MET A 107 6.32 -1.18 -14.40
C MET A 107 5.22 -0.15 -14.12
N ALA A 108 4.02 -0.35 -14.66
CA ALA A 108 2.89 0.53 -14.37
C ALA A 108 2.51 0.50 -12.88
N GLY A 109 2.51 -0.69 -12.26
CA GLY A 109 2.33 -0.84 -10.81
C GLY A 109 3.43 -0.17 -10.01
N ALA A 110 4.70 -0.26 -10.44
CA ALA A 110 5.83 0.39 -9.80
C ALA A 110 5.70 1.92 -9.83
N ILE A 111 5.27 2.50 -10.95
CA ILE A 111 5.04 3.95 -11.07
C ILE A 111 3.89 4.40 -10.18
N CYS A 112 2.77 3.68 -10.22
CA CYS A 112 1.60 4.04 -9.41
C CYS A 112 1.85 3.84 -7.91
N GLY A 113 2.47 2.74 -7.52
CA GLY A 113 2.75 2.44 -6.13
C GLY A 113 3.92 3.24 -5.55
N GLY A 114 5.03 3.39 -6.27
CA GLY A 114 6.21 4.12 -5.80
C GLY A 114 6.07 5.64 -5.92
N PRO A 115 6.31 6.22 -7.11
CA PRO A 115 6.30 7.67 -7.30
C PRO A 115 4.98 8.37 -7.00
N LEU A 116 3.83 7.69 -7.13
CA LEU A 116 2.56 8.28 -6.74
C LEU A 116 2.19 7.93 -5.31
N ALA A 117 2.05 6.64 -4.97
CA ALA A 117 1.46 6.28 -3.69
C ALA A 117 2.43 6.43 -2.52
N ILE A 118 3.59 5.76 -2.55
CA ILE A 118 4.52 5.74 -1.42
C ILE A 118 5.15 7.12 -1.22
N LEU A 119 5.63 7.76 -2.29
CA LEU A 119 6.13 9.13 -2.20
C LEU A 119 5.05 10.09 -1.69
N GLY A 120 3.82 9.97 -2.19
CA GLY A 120 2.69 10.76 -1.70
C GLY A 120 2.45 10.58 -0.21
N THR A 121 2.57 9.36 0.30
CA THR A 121 2.46 9.05 1.74
C THR A 121 3.54 9.75 2.55
N TYR A 122 4.79 9.73 2.09
CA TYR A 122 5.90 10.45 2.76
C TYR A 122 5.71 11.97 2.70
N ILE A 123 5.27 12.52 1.57
CA ILE A 123 4.91 13.94 1.47
C ILE A 123 3.78 14.29 2.47
N ALA A 124 2.75 13.45 2.57
CA ALA A 124 1.67 13.65 3.54
C ALA A 124 2.17 13.59 4.99
N ALA A 125 3.17 12.74 5.30
CA ALA A 125 3.77 12.65 6.62
C ALA A 125 4.60 13.89 6.97
N ILE A 126 5.42 14.36 6.03
CA ILE A 126 6.37 15.47 6.21
C ILE A 126 5.64 16.82 6.29
N PHE A 127 4.63 17.04 5.43
CA PHE A 127 3.85 18.29 5.38
C PHE A 127 2.56 18.25 6.21
N GLY A 128 2.36 17.18 6.95
CA GLY A 128 1.25 17.00 7.87
C GLY A 128 1.72 16.30 9.15
N SER A 129 1.48 15.01 9.22
CA SER A 129 1.94 14.17 10.32
C SER A 129 1.86 12.70 9.90
N SER A 130 2.55 11.81 10.62
CA SER A 130 2.42 10.36 10.42
C SER A 130 0.97 9.88 10.61
N GLY A 131 0.23 10.50 11.54
CA GLY A 131 -1.21 10.23 11.73
C GLY A 131 -2.05 10.65 10.53
N PHE A 132 -1.83 11.88 9.99
CA PHE A 132 -2.50 12.34 8.78
C PHE A 132 -2.13 11.45 7.57
N SER A 133 -0.86 11.14 7.40
CA SER A 133 -0.38 10.25 6.35
C SER A 133 -1.09 8.90 6.38
N ALA A 134 -1.22 8.29 7.58
CA ALA A 134 -1.88 6.99 7.77
C ALA A 134 -3.35 6.99 7.33
N VAL A 135 -4.05 8.11 7.44
CA VAL A 135 -5.48 8.20 7.09
C VAL A 135 -5.74 8.88 5.76
N SER A 136 -4.75 9.60 5.22
CA SER A 136 -4.90 10.43 4.02
C SER A 136 -5.33 9.63 2.79
N ALA A 137 -4.89 8.39 2.67
CA ALA A 137 -5.19 7.56 1.52
C ALA A 137 -6.43 6.65 1.70
N LEU A 138 -7.19 6.74 2.80
CA LEU A 138 -8.33 5.85 3.07
C LEU A 138 -9.39 5.81 1.96
N CYS A 139 -9.42 6.80 1.08
CA CYS A 139 -10.32 6.83 -0.07
C CYS A 139 -9.81 6.06 -1.31
N TYR A 140 -8.59 5.49 -1.30
CA TYR A 140 -8.05 4.76 -2.45
C TYR A 140 -8.93 3.59 -2.95
N PRO A 141 -9.72 2.89 -2.09
CA PRO A 141 -10.59 1.82 -2.58
C PRO A 141 -11.70 2.31 -3.51
N VAL A 142 -12.06 3.59 -3.44
CA VAL A 142 -13.05 4.19 -4.37
C VAL A 142 -12.54 4.09 -5.81
N ILE A 143 -11.29 4.47 -6.02
CA ILE A 143 -10.66 4.41 -7.34
C ILE A 143 -10.48 2.96 -7.77
N GLY A 144 -9.95 2.11 -6.89
CA GLY A 144 -9.73 0.71 -7.20
C GLY A 144 -11.02 -0.05 -7.50
N MET A 145 -12.09 0.22 -6.75
CA MET A 145 -13.40 -0.38 -7.00
C MET A 145 -14.00 0.12 -8.32
N THR A 146 -13.91 1.41 -8.61
CA THR A 146 -14.35 1.98 -9.89
C THR A 146 -13.64 1.30 -11.06
N LEU A 147 -12.31 1.17 -10.99
CA LEU A 147 -11.53 0.50 -12.02
C LEU A 147 -11.81 -1.01 -12.08
N SER A 148 -12.11 -1.65 -10.95
CA SER A 148 -12.48 -3.06 -10.95
C SER A 148 -13.80 -3.31 -11.70
N VAL A 149 -14.76 -2.41 -11.61
CA VAL A 149 -16.02 -2.49 -12.37
C VAL A 149 -15.82 -2.10 -13.83
N VAL A 150 -15.19 -0.95 -14.09
CA VAL A 150 -15.11 -0.37 -15.43
C VAL A 150 -14.10 -1.12 -16.30
N TRP A 151 -12.91 -1.39 -15.78
CA TRP A 151 -11.81 -1.98 -16.54
C TRP A 151 -11.74 -3.50 -16.42
N LEU A 152 -11.86 -4.02 -15.18
CA LEU A 152 -11.77 -5.47 -14.94
C LEU A 152 -13.10 -6.20 -15.10
N LYS A 153 -14.20 -5.46 -15.31
CA LYS A 153 -15.57 -5.99 -15.49
C LYS A 153 -16.06 -6.85 -14.32
N GLN A 154 -15.54 -6.60 -13.11
CA GLN A 154 -15.97 -7.29 -11.90
C GLN A 154 -17.36 -6.80 -11.49
N LYS A 155 -18.24 -7.73 -11.11
CA LYS A 155 -19.58 -7.39 -10.61
C LYS A 155 -19.51 -6.94 -9.16
N MET A 156 -20.25 -5.87 -8.84
CA MET A 156 -20.36 -5.34 -7.48
C MET A 156 -21.83 -5.36 -7.06
N SER A 157 -22.07 -5.77 -5.82
CA SER A 157 -23.40 -5.71 -5.22
C SER A 157 -23.75 -4.29 -4.76
N HIS A 158 -25.04 -4.01 -4.56
CA HIS A 158 -25.48 -2.74 -3.97
C HIS A 158 -24.88 -2.52 -2.58
N ARG A 159 -24.63 -3.60 -1.81
CA ARG A 159 -24.00 -3.52 -0.50
C ARG A 159 -22.53 -3.09 -0.59
N ALA A 160 -21.79 -3.59 -1.57
CA ALA A 160 -20.42 -3.17 -1.82
C ALA A 160 -20.36 -1.69 -2.21
N ILE A 161 -21.28 -1.22 -3.05
CA ILE A 161 -21.38 0.19 -3.46
C ILE A 161 -21.73 1.06 -2.24
N ALA A 162 -22.70 0.66 -1.43
CA ALA A 162 -23.06 1.39 -0.20
C ALA A 162 -21.90 1.45 0.79
N GLY A 163 -21.20 0.32 0.99
CA GLY A 163 -19.99 0.25 1.82
C GLY A 163 -18.90 1.21 1.35
N LEU A 164 -18.72 1.31 0.03
CA LEU A 164 -17.77 2.25 -0.58
C LEU A 164 -18.09 3.71 -0.23
N PHE A 165 -19.35 4.14 -0.33
CA PHE A 165 -19.75 5.50 0.05
C PHE A 165 -19.53 5.78 1.54
N ILE A 166 -19.73 4.78 2.39
CA ILE A 166 -19.44 4.91 3.83
C ILE A 166 -17.93 5.03 4.06
N ILE A 167 -17.10 4.24 3.37
CA ILE A 167 -15.62 4.36 3.43
C ILE A 167 -15.18 5.76 2.98
N LEU A 168 -15.77 6.29 1.89
CA LEU A 168 -15.48 7.64 1.42
C LEU A 168 -15.83 8.69 2.48
N ALA A 169 -16.98 8.57 3.14
CA ALA A 169 -17.37 9.48 4.22
C ALA A 169 -16.38 9.41 5.40
N GLY A 170 -15.92 8.21 5.77
CA GLY A 170 -14.89 8.03 6.79
C GLY A 170 -13.55 8.68 6.43
N GLY A 171 -13.09 8.50 5.19
CA GLY A 171 -11.87 9.16 4.69
C GLY A 171 -12.00 10.68 4.70
N ILE A 172 -13.12 11.25 4.25
CA ILE A 172 -13.39 12.69 4.31
C ILE A 172 -13.34 13.18 5.76
N THR A 173 -13.91 12.42 6.72
CA THR A 173 -13.87 12.79 8.15
C THR A 173 -12.42 12.90 8.64
N CYS A 174 -11.52 12.01 8.20
CA CYS A 174 -10.10 12.10 8.57
C CYS A 174 -9.44 13.38 8.03
N TYR A 175 -9.80 13.85 6.84
CA TYR A 175 -9.27 15.09 6.28
C TYR A 175 -9.73 16.35 7.05
N LEU A 176 -10.87 16.30 7.74
CA LEU A 176 -11.37 17.42 8.53
C LEU A 176 -10.42 17.80 9.67
N GLU A 177 -9.64 16.86 10.20
CA GLU A 177 -8.62 17.17 11.21
C GLU A 177 -7.70 18.30 10.78
N GLY A 178 -7.07 18.17 9.62
CA GLY A 178 -6.14 19.17 9.11
C GLY A 178 -6.83 20.49 8.72
N ILE A 179 -8.08 20.41 8.25
CA ILE A 179 -8.85 21.61 7.82
C ILE A 179 -9.30 22.42 9.04
N LEU A 180 -9.80 21.78 10.10
CA LEU A 180 -10.40 22.43 11.25
C LEU A 180 -9.39 22.80 12.32
N ASN A 181 -8.41 21.97 12.58
CA ASN A 181 -7.43 22.13 13.64
C ASN A 181 -6.08 22.69 13.13
N GLY A 182 -5.88 22.75 11.81
CA GLY A 182 -4.60 23.13 11.21
C GLY A 182 -3.56 22.01 11.33
N GLY A 183 -2.29 22.35 11.04
CA GLY A 183 -1.17 21.40 11.17
C GLY A 183 -0.93 20.53 9.94
N VAL A 184 -1.73 20.68 8.87
CA VAL A 184 -1.45 20.07 7.57
C VAL A 184 -1.26 21.17 6.53
N GLU A 185 -0.08 21.23 5.96
CA GLU A 185 0.26 22.16 4.89
C GLU A 185 -0.35 21.73 3.54
N PRO A 186 -0.52 22.61 2.55
CA PRO A 186 -1.12 22.28 1.25
C PRO A 186 -0.46 21.09 0.55
N LEU A 187 0.86 20.97 0.62
CA LEU A 187 1.60 19.84 0.05
C LEU A 187 1.27 18.51 0.73
N GLY A 188 0.90 18.51 2.01
CA GLY A 188 0.43 17.31 2.70
C GLY A 188 -0.85 16.75 2.08
N TYR A 189 -1.81 17.63 1.74
CA TYR A 189 -3.02 17.21 1.02
C TYR A 189 -2.73 16.69 -0.39
N VAL A 190 -1.78 17.32 -1.10
CA VAL A 190 -1.31 16.83 -2.42
C VAL A 190 -0.74 15.42 -2.26
N GLY A 191 0.11 15.19 -1.26
CA GLY A 191 0.65 13.86 -0.96
C GLY A 191 -0.45 12.82 -0.70
N GLY A 192 -1.45 13.17 0.11
CA GLY A 192 -2.61 12.30 0.36
C GLY A 192 -3.39 11.96 -0.91
N LEU A 193 -3.63 12.93 -1.79
CA LEU A 193 -4.28 12.69 -3.08
C LEU A 193 -3.42 11.80 -3.98
N MET A 194 -2.11 12.02 -4.05
CA MET A 194 -1.18 11.15 -4.77
C MET A 194 -1.29 9.69 -4.29
N ALA A 195 -1.35 9.48 -2.99
CA ALA A 195 -1.50 8.15 -2.40
C ALA A 195 -2.86 7.50 -2.75
N ILE A 196 -3.96 8.26 -2.70
CA ILE A 196 -5.30 7.78 -3.12
C ILE A 196 -5.27 7.27 -4.57
N PHE A 197 -4.78 8.09 -5.50
CA PHE A 197 -4.73 7.72 -6.91
C PHE A 197 -3.73 6.59 -7.17
N GLY A 198 -2.56 6.69 -6.57
CA GLY A 198 -1.49 5.71 -6.75
C GLY A 198 -1.93 4.30 -6.37
N TRP A 199 -2.37 4.08 -5.13
CA TRP A 199 -2.80 2.75 -4.68
C TRP A 199 -4.12 2.30 -5.31
N GLY A 200 -5.05 3.24 -5.57
CA GLY A 200 -6.29 2.90 -6.25
C GLY A 200 -6.05 2.32 -7.64
N VAL A 201 -5.17 2.94 -8.41
CA VAL A 201 -4.81 2.49 -9.76
C VAL A 201 -3.90 1.26 -9.70
N GLU A 202 -2.90 1.23 -8.79
CA GLU A 202 -1.98 0.10 -8.65
C GLU A 202 -2.72 -1.22 -8.50
N GLY A 203 -3.73 -1.29 -7.64
CA GLY A 203 -4.49 -2.54 -7.44
C GLY A 203 -5.13 -3.08 -8.71
N ALA A 204 -5.71 -2.20 -9.54
CA ALA A 204 -6.31 -2.60 -10.82
C ALA A 204 -5.26 -3.04 -11.84
N VAL A 205 -4.12 -2.35 -11.89
CA VAL A 205 -2.98 -2.71 -12.76
C VAL A 205 -2.36 -4.03 -12.30
N ALA A 206 -2.16 -4.20 -10.98
CA ALA A 206 -1.66 -5.43 -10.39
C ALA A 206 -2.53 -6.64 -10.76
N ALA A 207 -3.85 -6.51 -10.68
CA ALA A 207 -4.76 -7.59 -11.07
C ALA A 207 -4.56 -8.04 -12.52
N LYS A 208 -4.24 -7.13 -13.43
CA LYS A 208 -3.90 -7.49 -14.81
C LYS A 208 -2.57 -8.24 -14.93
N GLY A 209 -1.58 -7.88 -14.14
CA GLY A 209 -0.32 -8.63 -14.03
C GLY A 209 -0.55 -10.04 -13.46
N LEU A 210 -1.47 -10.18 -12.52
CA LEU A 210 -1.84 -11.44 -11.88
C LEU A 210 -2.64 -12.39 -12.80
N ASP A 211 -3.16 -11.94 -13.95
CA ASP A 211 -3.74 -12.82 -14.96
C ASP A 211 -2.67 -13.74 -15.60
N ALA A 212 -1.40 -13.36 -15.58
CA ALA A 212 -0.29 -14.09 -16.22
C ALA A 212 0.84 -14.48 -15.27
N SER A 213 0.79 -14.09 -14.01
CA SER A 213 1.85 -14.32 -13.02
C SER A 213 1.29 -14.60 -11.63
N GLU A 214 2.06 -15.33 -10.86
CA GLU A 214 1.74 -15.64 -9.48
C GLU A 214 2.00 -14.41 -8.57
N PRO A 215 1.19 -14.21 -7.52
CA PRO A 215 1.25 -13.00 -6.68
C PRO A 215 2.63 -12.65 -6.12
N ASP A 216 3.36 -13.63 -5.58
CA ASP A 216 4.69 -13.39 -4.97
C ASP A 216 5.71 -12.91 -6.01
N VAL A 217 5.65 -13.48 -7.22
CA VAL A 217 6.53 -13.14 -8.36
C VAL A 217 6.17 -11.76 -8.94
N ALA A 218 4.87 -11.51 -9.16
CA ALA A 218 4.38 -10.23 -9.66
C ALA A 218 4.80 -9.07 -8.74
N LEU A 219 4.57 -9.25 -7.45
CA LEU A 219 4.90 -8.27 -6.43
C LEU A 219 6.41 -7.99 -6.36
N THR A 220 7.23 -9.04 -6.28
CA THR A 220 8.69 -8.88 -6.20
C THR A 220 9.21 -8.19 -7.45
N SER A 221 8.71 -8.54 -8.65
CA SER A 221 9.06 -7.87 -9.90
C SER A 221 8.71 -6.40 -9.89
N ARG A 222 7.53 -6.05 -9.38
CA ARG A 222 7.05 -4.66 -9.26
C ARG A 222 7.97 -3.84 -8.34
N PHE A 223 8.39 -4.37 -7.17
CA PHE A 223 9.28 -3.65 -6.27
C PHE A 223 10.72 -3.55 -6.80
N ILE A 224 11.20 -4.54 -7.54
CA ILE A 224 12.48 -4.43 -8.26
C ILE A 224 12.43 -3.25 -9.23
N MET A 225 11.36 -3.11 -10.01
CA MET A 225 11.19 -1.99 -10.94
C MET A 225 11.04 -0.65 -10.24
N GLU A 226 10.36 -0.60 -9.11
CA GLU A 226 10.28 0.59 -8.28
C GLU A 226 11.67 1.01 -7.77
N SER A 227 12.47 0.06 -7.25
CA SER A 227 13.83 0.35 -6.82
C SER A 227 14.70 0.86 -7.97
N VAL A 228 14.52 0.36 -9.20
CA VAL A 228 15.19 0.89 -10.39
C VAL A 228 14.78 2.34 -10.64
N ILE A 229 13.49 2.69 -10.52
CA ILE A 229 13.03 4.07 -10.67
C ILE A 229 13.74 5.00 -9.68
N TRP A 230 13.81 4.61 -8.40
CA TRP A 230 14.40 5.43 -7.36
C TRP A 230 15.92 5.53 -7.51
N TRP A 231 16.62 4.41 -7.64
CA TRP A 231 18.08 4.36 -7.55
C TRP A 231 18.83 4.59 -8.87
N ILE A 232 18.15 4.39 -9.99
CA ILE A 232 18.77 4.61 -11.32
C ILE A 232 18.27 5.90 -11.97
N ILE A 233 17.13 6.43 -11.57
CA ILE A 233 16.55 7.63 -12.18
C ILE A 233 16.45 8.78 -11.16
N ALA A 234 15.59 8.67 -10.13
CA ALA A 234 15.25 9.81 -9.29
C ALA A 234 16.42 10.30 -8.42
N ILE A 235 17.04 9.41 -7.64
CA ILE A 235 18.17 9.76 -6.77
C ILE A 235 19.37 10.29 -7.57
N PRO A 236 19.84 9.64 -8.67
CA PRO A 236 20.91 10.19 -9.49
C PRO A 236 20.61 11.58 -10.10
N ILE A 237 19.36 11.85 -10.51
CA ILE A 237 18.96 13.17 -11.00
C ILE A 237 19.14 14.22 -9.90
N LEU A 238 18.69 13.95 -8.66
CA LEU A 238 18.87 14.86 -7.54
C LEU A 238 20.34 15.09 -7.21
N CYS A 239 21.16 14.05 -7.18
CA CYS A 239 22.60 14.16 -6.94
C CYS A 239 23.31 14.98 -8.03
N LEU A 240 22.96 14.76 -9.30
CA LEU A 240 23.50 15.54 -10.43
C LEU A 240 23.05 17.00 -10.39
N SER A 241 21.92 17.29 -9.75
CA SER A 241 21.44 18.66 -9.51
C SER A 241 22.09 19.32 -8.28
N GLY A 242 23.06 18.66 -7.66
CA GLY A 242 23.84 19.18 -6.53
C GLY A 242 23.25 18.89 -5.15
N VAL A 243 22.22 18.01 -5.05
CA VAL A 243 21.65 17.60 -3.78
C VAL A 243 22.51 16.49 -3.18
N ASP A 244 23.08 16.71 -2.00
CA ASP A 244 23.87 15.69 -1.29
C ASP A 244 22.99 14.79 -0.44
N LEU A 245 22.47 13.73 -1.05
CA LEU A 245 21.66 12.70 -0.37
C LEU A 245 22.51 11.66 0.38
N PHE A 246 23.82 11.65 0.18
CA PHE A 246 24.73 10.64 0.75
C PHE A 246 25.61 11.16 1.87
N HIS A 247 25.42 12.41 2.27
CA HIS A 247 26.19 13.10 3.30
C HIS A 247 26.46 12.23 4.55
N ASN A 248 25.46 11.53 5.06
CA ASN A 248 25.57 10.70 6.26
C ASN A 248 25.03 9.28 6.05
N ILE A 249 25.22 8.71 4.86
CA ILE A 249 24.67 7.38 4.53
C ILE A 249 25.17 6.28 5.48
N GLY A 250 26.33 6.45 6.09
CA GLY A 250 26.88 5.52 7.08
C GLY A 250 25.95 5.30 8.30
N ALA A 251 25.16 6.31 8.66
CA ALA A 251 24.22 6.22 9.76
C ALA A 251 23.07 5.21 9.52
N LEU A 252 22.82 4.79 8.29
CA LEU A 252 21.90 3.67 8.00
C LEU A 252 22.35 2.35 8.66
N PHE A 253 23.65 2.21 8.95
CA PHE A 253 24.22 1.01 9.59
C PHE A 253 24.29 1.11 11.11
N ASP A 254 23.88 2.23 11.71
CA ASP A 254 23.67 2.30 13.13
C ASP A 254 22.61 1.29 13.55
N PRO A 255 22.81 0.52 14.65
CA PRO A 255 21.93 -0.60 14.99
C PRO A 255 20.45 -0.22 15.07
N MET A 256 20.13 0.97 15.62
CA MET A 256 18.75 1.43 15.74
C MET A 256 18.15 1.81 14.38
N THR A 257 18.86 2.61 13.60
CA THR A 257 18.42 3.02 12.26
C THR A 257 18.24 1.81 11.35
N PHE A 258 19.23 0.91 11.32
CA PHE A 258 19.16 -0.32 10.54
C PHE A 258 17.97 -1.18 10.94
N PHE A 259 17.72 -1.36 12.25
CA PHE A 259 16.57 -2.12 12.74
C PHE A 259 15.25 -1.48 12.32
N VAL A 260 15.12 -0.16 12.45
CA VAL A 260 13.90 0.58 12.06
C VAL A 260 13.62 0.44 10.57
N VAL A 261 14.64 0.65 9.72
CA VAL A 261 14.47 0.53 8.25
C VAL A 261 14.21 -0.91 7.82
N LEU A 262 14.82 -1.89 8.51
CA LEU A 262 14.50 -3.30 8.30
C LEU A 262 13.04 -3.61 8.66
N MET A 263 12.52 -3.07 9.76
CA MET A 263 11.12 -3.22 10.15
C MET A 263 10.17 -2.54 9.16
N MET A 264 10.55 -1.37 8.60
CA MET A 264 9.80 -0.75 7.50
C MET A 264 9.71 -1.71 6.31
N GLY A 265 10.84 -2.23 5.85
CA GLY A 265 10.88 -3.17 4.73
C GLY A 265 10.10 -4.45 4.98
N LEU A 266 10.19 -5.01 6.20
CA LEU A 266 9.51 -6.25 6.59
C LEU A 266 7.99 -6.06 6.65
N THR A 267 7.51 -5.07 7.39
CA THR A 267 6.08 -4.83 7.58
C THR A 267 5.41 -4.45 6.26
N PHE A 268 6.06 -3.57 5.47
CA PHE A 268 5.53 -3.16 4.18
C PHE A 268 5.60 -4.28 3.12
N GLY A 269 6.69 -5.04 3.07
CA GLY A 269 6.81 -6.19 2.19
C GLY A 269 5.73 -7.26 2.47
N LEU A 270 5.50 -7.62 3.75
CA LEU A 270 4.46 -8.57 4.14
C LEU A 270 3.04 -8.03 3.91
N CYS A 271 2.83 -6.73 4.10
CA CYS A 271 1.59 -6.06 3.74
C CYS A 271 1.25 -6.32 2.27
N TYR A 272 2.18 -6.03 1.37
CA TYR A 272 1.98 -6.20 -0.06
C TYR A 272 1.84 -7.67 -0.49
N VAL A 273 2.59 -8.59 0.12
CA VAL A 273 2.42 -10.04 -0.12
C VAL A 273 0.98 -10.46 0.14
N THR A 274 0.42 -10.04 1.27
CA THR A 274 -0.94 -10.40 1.64
C THR A 274 -1.97 -9.65 0.80
N TRP A 275 -1.70 -8.39 0.45
CA TRP A 275 -2.56 -7.60 -0.43
C TRP A 275 -2.71 -8.24 -1.81
N TYR A 276 -1.59 -8.54 -2.49
CA TYR A 276 -1.59 -9.15 -3.81
C TYR A 276 -2.22 -10.55 -3.81
N LYS A 277 -2.02 -11.35 -2.75
CA LYS A 277 -2.66 -12.66 -2.59
C LYS A 277 -4.17 -12.58 -2.39
N SER A 278 -4.70 -11.47 -1.89
CA SER A 278 -6.13 -11.29 -1.73
C SER A 278 -6.87 -11.09 -3.07
N PHE A 279 -6.25 -10.43 -4.04
CA PHE A 279 -6.91 -10.02 -5.29
C PHE A 279 -7.48 -11.17 -6.13
N PRO A 280 -6.76 -12.26 -6.41
CA PRO A 280 -7.31 -13.38 -7.18
C PRO A 280 -8.38 -14.17 -6.40
N LEU A 281 -8.50 -13.96 -5.08
CA LEU A 281 -9.42 -14.70 -4.22
C LEU A 281 -10.75 -13.99 -4.02
N ILE A 282 -10.74 -12.65 -3.83
CA ILE A 282 -11.94 -11.85 -3.52
C ILE A 282 -12.15 -10.65 -4.44
N GLY A 283 -11.27 -10.46 -5.43
CA GLY A 283 -11.28 -9.32 -6.34
C GLY A 283 -10.61 -8.08 -5.76
N VAL A 284 -10.19 -7.17 -6.64
CA VAL A 284 -9.43 -5.97 -6.29
C VAL A 284 -10.23 -5.04 -5.40
N GLY A 285 -11.46 -4.71 -5.79
CA GLY A 285 -12.29 -3.75 -5.04
C GLY A 285 -12.51 -4.17 -3.59
N ARG A 286 -12.77 -5.47 -3.35
CA ARG A 286 -12.94 -6.00 -1.98
C ARG A 286 -11.62 -6.07 -1.24
N GLY A 287 -10.55 -6.52 -1.90
CA GLY A 287 -9.22 -6.58 -1.32
C GLY A 287 -8.73 -5.21 -0.85
N GLN A 288 -8.96 -4.19 -1.65
CA GLN A 288 -8.62 -2.80 -1.32
C GLN A 288 -9.49 -2.24 -0.19
N ALA A 289 -10.79 -2.46 -0.24
CA ALA A 289 -11.71 -1.96 0.77
C ALA A 289 -11.43 -2.55 2.17
N ILE A 290 -11.12 -3.85 2.24
CA ILE A 290 -10.75 -4.50 3.51
C ILE A 290 -9.34 -4.07 3.93
N GLY A 291 -8.42 -3.98 2.97
CA GLY A 291 -7.07 -3.47 3.21
C GLY A 291 -7.07 -2.07 3.81
N SER A 292 -8.06 -1.22 3.49
CA SER A 292 -8.17 0.14 4.05
C SER A 292 -8.41 0.19 5.58
N LEU A 293 -8.75 -0.94 6.22
CA LEU A 293 -8.71 -1.04 7.68
C LEU A 293 -7.30 -0.79 8.26
N TYR A 294 -6.26 -0.71 7.40
CA TYR A 294 -4.93 -0.30 7.83
C TYR A 294 -4.92 1.04 8.56
N GLY A 295 -5.78 1.98 8.16
CA GLY A 295 -5.86 3.28 8.83
C GLY A 295 -6.23 3.17 10.31
N LEU A 296 -7.17 2.28 10.67
CA LEU A 296 -7.46 1.99 12.08
C LEU A 296 -6.26 1.34 12.77
N MET A 297 -5.64 0.34 12.13
CA MET A 297 -4.47 -0.34 12.71
C MET A 297 -3.31 0.64 12.90
N ALA A 298 -3.08 1.54 11.95
CA ALA A 298 -2.07 2.59 12.05
C ALA A 298 -2.34 3.54 13.23
N ILE A 299 -3.58 4.00 13.41
CA ILE A 299 -3.97 4.85 14.54
C ILE A 299 -3.72 4.13 15.86
N ILE A 300 -4.11 2.86 15.96
CA ILE A 300 -3.90 2.06 17.19
C ILE A 300 -2.39 1.92 17.47
N PHE A 301 -1.60 1.53 16.47
CA PHE A 301 -0.17 1.34 16.65
C PHE A 301 0.57 2.67 16.90
N LEU A 302 0.26 3.74 16.17
CA LEU A 302 0.84 5.06 16.43
C LEU A 302 0.50 5.54 17.84
N TRP A 303 -0.74 5.39 18.29
CA TRP A 303 -1.13 5.74 19.67
C TRP A 303 -0.34 4.92 20.70
N LEU A 304 -0.21 3.62 20.50
CA LEU A 304 0.51 2.75 21.45
C LEU A 304 2.02 3.06 21.53
N PHE A 305 2.65 3.41 20.42
CA PHE A 305 4.11 3.55 20.34
C PHE A 305 4.60 5.00 20.35
N THR A 306 3.79 5.97 19.91
CA THR A 306 4.16 7.38 19.81
C THR A 306 3.26 8.32 20.63
N GLY A 307 2.14 7.81 21.14
CA GLY A 307 1.13 8.63 21.82
C GLY A 307 0.29 9.53 20.90
N ALA A 308 0.55 9.51 19.60
CA ALA A 308 -0.13 10.38 18.64
C ALA A 308 -1.54 9.86 18.33
N SER A 309 -2.58 10.69 18.55
CA SER A 309 -3.96 10.36 18.15
C SER A 309 -4.78 11.63 17.91
N SER A 310 -5.86 11.50 17.14
CA SER A 310 -6.87 12.52 16.93
C SER A 310 -8.25 11.89 16.93
N VAL A 311 -9.24 12.62 17.46
CA VAL A 311 -10.64 12.19 17.47
C VAL A 311 -11.18 12.01 16.05
N PHE A 312 -10.82 12.90 15.11
CA PHE A 312 -11.26 12.80 13.72
C PHE A 312 -10.70 11.56 13.01
N TYR A 313 -9.44 11.17 13.31
CA TYR A 313 -8.85 9.94 12.77
C TYR A 313 -9.57 8.71 13.30
N ILE A 314 -9.87 8.68 14.60
CA ILE A 314 -10.59 7.57 15.24
C ILE A 314 -12.01 7.45 14.67
N VAL A 315 -12.75 8.56 14.62
CA VAL A 315 -14.13 8.58 14.09
C VAL A 315 -14.15 8.18 12.61
N GLY A 316 -13.27 8.76 11.80
CA GLY A 316 -13.16 8.43 10.37
C GLY A 316 -12.81 6.97 10.14
N ALA A 317 -11.87 6.41 10.90
CA ALA A 317 -11.51 5.00 10.82
C ALA A 317 -12.68 4.08 11.24
N ILE A 318 -13.44 4.42 12.28
CA ILE A 318 -14.65 3.67 12.67
C ILE A 318 -15.69 3.69 11.55
N ILE A 319 -15.92 4.83 10.91
CA ILE A 319 -16.83 4.92 9.76
C ILE A 319 -16.34 4.01 8.61
N CYS A 320 -15.03 4.01 8.30
CA CYS A 320 -14.45 3.12 7.31
C CYS A 320 -14.68 1.63 7.66
N ILE A 321 -14.55 1.26 8.95
CA ILE A 321 -14.85 -0.10 9.41
C ILE A 321 -16.31 -0.45 9.12
N ILE A 322 -17.25 0.41 9.45
CA ILE A 322 -18.68 0.16 9.21
C ILE A 322 -18.93 -0.09 7.73
N GLY A 323 -18.38 0.74 6.85
CA GLY A 323 -18.46 0.54 5.40
C GLY A 323 -17.87 -0.79 4.94
N THR A 324 -16.71 -1.16 5.49
CA THR A 324 -16.05 -2.44 5.20
C THR A 324 -16.89 -3.62 5.67
N PHE A 325 -17.44 -3.58 6.89
CA PHE A 325 -18.35 -4.63 7.39
C PHE A 325 -19.58 -4.79 6.52
N LEU A 326 -20.15 -3.71 6.01
CA LEU A 326 -21.29 -3.80 5.09
C LEU A 326 -20.92 -4.60 3.83
N MET A 327 -19.69 -4.46 3.33
CA MET A 327 -19.20 -5.25 2.20
C MET A 327 -19.07 -6.74 2.54
N PHE A 328 -18.66 -7.11 3.75
CA PHE A 328 -18.60 -8.51 4.20
C PHE A 328 -19.98 -9.21 4.22
N THR A 329 -21.08 -8.46 4.22
CA THR A 329 -22.42 -9.03 4.18
C THR A 329 -22.89 -9.44 2.76
N GLU A 330 -22.03 -9.33 1.73
CA GLU A 330 -22.31 -9.86 0.39
C GLU A 330 -22.49 -11.37 0.41
N LYS A 331 -23.40 -11.86 -0.44
CA LYS A 331 -23.64 -13.30 -0.58
C LYS A 331 -22.55 -13.93 -1.47
N SER A 332 -22.24 -15.20 -1.21
CA SER A 332 -21.27 -15.98 -2.01
C SER A 332 -21.60 -16.05 -3.50
N ASP A 333 -22.88 -15.94 -3.84
CA ASP A 333 -23.35 -16.00 -5.22
C ASP A 333 -22.92 -14.74 -6.03
N ASP A 334 -22.80 -13.59 -5.36
CA ASP A 334 -22.28 -12.34 -5.96
C ASP A 334 -20.78 -12.45 -6.32
N LEU A 335 -20.06 -13.37 -5.67
CA LEU A 335 -18.64 -13.64 -5.89
C LEU A 335 -18.35 -14.75 -6.90
N SER A 336 -19.37 -15.49 -7.31
CA SER A 336 -19.26 -16.57 -8.33
C SER A 336 -18.81 -16.05 -9.71
N SER A 337 -18.92 -14.75 -9.95
CA SER A 337 -18.48 -14.07 -11.17
C SER A 337 -17.04 -13.56 -11.13
N LEU A 338 -16.30 -13.75 -10.03
CA LEU A 338 -14.86 -13.49 -9.98
C LEU A 338 -14.14 -14.60 -10.76
N ARG A 339 -13.34 -14.19 -11.75
CA ARG A 339 -12.59 -15.11 -12.63
C ARG A 339 -11.52 -15.86 -11.87
#